data_d6d6d84762e5add8f9de416431956bc5
#
_entry.id   d6d6d84762e5add8f9de416431956bc5
#
_cell.length_a   1.000
_cell.length_b   1.000
_cell.length_c   1.000
_cell.angle_alpha   90.00
_cell.angle_beta   90.00
_cell.angle_gamma   90.00
#
_symmetry.space_group_name_H-M   'P 1'
#
loop_
_entity.id
_entity.type
_entity.pdbx_description
1 polymer ?
#
loop_
_entity_poly.entity_id
_entity_poly.type
_entity_poly.pdbx_seq_one_letter_code
_entity_poly.pdbx_strand_id
1 'polypeptide(L)'
;MASDNRVYVFDTSLRDGEQAPGFSMDPRGKRRLAHQLAELGVDVIEAGFPSASPNDFQAVFGIASEVRGASIAGLARATKGDIEACARAVEKAERPRIHTFISTSPLHRLHKLNMDKEQVLAGAVAAVELARRYVDDVEFSAEDAIRTEPEYLVEIFSAVIAAGARTVNVPDTVGYSTPDEVRELFARLKREVRGAENVIFSCHCHNDLGLAVANSLAALEGGARQVECTVNGIGERAGNAALEELVMALRTRYERYGLITGIDTTKIYPTSRLLQNITGQQVQRNKAIVGENAFAHESGIHQHGMLKHRQTYEIMNPEDVGLSKSELVLGKHSGRHALKDRLTRMGYRLEDAETDKVFTAFKALADKKKEIYDADLEAIVLGITGGAASSFILKSLSIQSATGETRMPTASVRLATPDGREVCEAAVGDGPVDALFRALSRAIGAEITLKSFHIRSISFGSDAQGQATVEAEWNGQEHVGRGTSTDILEASALAYLDVANRLIKVRAREALAEAA
;
A
#
# COMPACT_ATOMS: atom_id res chain seq x y z
N MET A 1 33.92 6.18 -1.89
CA MET A 1 33.38 5.22 -2.88
C MET A 1 32.15 4.59 -2.24
N ALA A 2 30.98 4.73 -2.87
CA ALA A 2 29.80 3.98 -2.44
C ALA A 2 30.16 2.49 -2.50
N SER A 3 29.71 1.70 -1.53
CA SER A 3 29.98 0.25 -1.54
C SER A 3 29.39 -0.33 -2.83
N ASP A 4 30.14 -1.17 -3.53
CA ASP A 4 29.78 -1.78 -4.84
C ASP A 4 28.47 -2.61 -4.77
N ASN A 5 27.97 -2.85 -3.56
CA ASN A 5 26.78 -3.63 -3.26
C ASN A 5 25.51 -2.80 -2.99
N ARG A 6 25.56 -1.44 -3.12
CA ARG A 6 24.36 -0.61 -2.92
C ARG A 6 23.48 -0.58 -4.16
N VAL A 7 22.17 -0.78 -3.95
CA VAL A 7 21.12 -0.55 -4.95
C VAL A 7 20.38 0.74 -4.59
N TYR A 8 20.27 1.64 -5.55
CA TYR A 8 19.51 2.87 -5.45
C TYR A 8 18.04 2.57 -5.82
N VAL A 9 17.12 3.00 -4.97
CA VAL A 9 15.68 2.88 -5.20
C VAL A 9 15.16 4.20 -5.77
N PHE A 10 14.66 4.16 -7.00
CA PHE A 10 14.01 5.27 -7.68
C PHE A 10 12.50 5.00 -7.67
N ASP A 11 11.75 5.79 -6.90
CA ASP A 11 10.30 5.66 -6.84
C ASP A 11 9.62 6.56 -7.87
N THR A 12 8.81 5.96 -8.73
CA THR A 12 8.01 6.67 -9.74
C THR A 12 6.50 6.60 -9.47
N SER A 13 6.09 6.36 -8.23
CA SER A 13 4.66 6.32 -7.85
C SER A 13 3.94 7.63 -8.17
N LEU A 14 4.62 8.79 -8.04
CA LEU A 14 4.07 10.12 -8.30
C LEU A 14 4.08 10.54 -9.78
N ARG A 15 4.67 9.74 -10.66
CA ARG A 15 4.70 9.97 -12.11
C ARG A 15 4.04 8.83 -12.88
N ASP A 16 4.71 7.66 -13.03
CA ASP A 16 4.19 6.50 -13.76
C ASP A 16 3.03 5.85 -12.99
N GLY A 17 3.19 5.70 -11.69
CA GLY A 17 2.15 5.14 -10.81
C GLY A 17 0.83 5.90 -10.90
N GLU A 18 0.90 7.23 -10.88
CA GLU A 18 -0.28 8.10 -10.95
C GLU A 18 -0.96 8.11 -12.33
N GLN A 19 -0.22 7.81 -13.40
CA GLN A 19 -0.77 7.78 -14.76
C GLN A 19 -1.72 6.60 -14.98
N ALA A 20 -1.71 5.61 -14.10
CA ALA A 20 -2.66 4.50 -14.15
C ALA A 20 -4.11 4.99 -13.95
N PRO A 21 -5.09 4.46 -14.71
CA PRO A 21 -6.49 4.78 -14.51
C PRO A 21 -6.95 4.50 -13.06
N GLY A 22 -7.52 5.50 -12.40
CA GLY A 22 -8.01 5.41 -11.03
C GLY A 22 -6.96 5.70 -9.93
N PHE A 23 -5.73 6.06 -10.30
CA PHE A 23 -4.66 6.36 -9.34
C PHE A 23 -4.25 7.84 -9.28
N SER A 24 -4.99 8.72 -9.94
CA SER A 24 -4.74 10.17 -9.88
C SER A 24 -4.78 10.68 -8.44
N MET A 25 -3.83 11.55 -8.09
CA MET A 25 -3.68 12.10 -6.75
C MET A 25 -3.86 13.61 -6.75
N ASP A 26 -4.47 14.13 -5.70
CA ASP A 26 -4.53 15.57 -5.50
C ASP A 26 -3.15 16.13 -5.04
N PRO A 27 -2.91 17.44 -5.14
CA PRO A 27 -1.63 18.03 -4.77
C PRO A 27 -1.23 17.84 -3.29
N ARG A 28 -2.21 17.66 -2.37
CA ARG A 28 -1.94 17.36 -0.96
C ARG A 28 -1.49 15.92 -0.79
N GLY A 29 -2.19 14.99 -1.44
CA GLY A 29 -1.84 13.57 -1.47
C GLY A 29 -0.44 13.35 -2.02
N LYS A 30 -0.10 13.98 -3.16
CA LYS A 30 1.24 13.93 -3.75
C LYS A 30 2.33 14.38 -2.76
N ARG A 31 2.15 15.52 -2.10
CA ARG A 31 3.12 16.03 -1.10
C ARG A 31 3.26 15.10 0.09
N ARG A 32 2.14 14.61 0.64
CA ARG A 32 2.17 13.64 1.76
C ARG A 32 2.92 12.36 1.38
N LEU A 33 2.65 11.82 0.18
CA LEU A 33 3.35 10.62 -0.29
C LEU A 33 4.84 10.91 -0.53
N ALA A 34 5.20 12.06 -1.11
CA ALA A 34 6.61 12.44 -1.32
C ALA A 34 7.41 12.52 0.01
N HIS A 35 6.83 13.10 1.06
CA HIS A 35 7.45 13.10 2.39
C HIS A 35 7.58 11.69 2.96
N GLN A 36 6.54 10.86 2.83
CA GLN A 36 6.58 9.47 3.29
C GLN A 36 7.64 8.64 2.54
N LEU A 37 7.82 8.86 1.21
CA LEU A 37 8.84 8.20 0.41
C LEU A 37 10.26 8.62 0.86
N ALA A 38 10.47 9.90 1.16
CA ALA A 38 11.74 10.37 1.70
C ALA A 38 12.03 9.77 3.08
N GLU A 39 11.03 9.68 3.96
CA GLU A 39 11.15 9.01 5.25
C GLU A 39 11.36 7.50 5.14
N LEU A 40 10.78 6.85 4.13
CA LEU A 40 11.00 5.44 3.80
C LEU A 40 12.47 5.19 3.40
N GLY A 41 13.19 6.23 2.95
CA GLY A 41 14.58 6.16 2.54
C GLY A 41 14.78 5.89 1.06
N VAL A 42 13.82 6.28 0.21
CA VAL A 42 13.97 6.25 -1.26
C VAL A 42 15.11 7.18 -1.68
N ASP A 43 15.96 6.74 -2.60
CA ASP A 43 17.09 7.54 -3.06
C ASP A 43 16.66 8.65 -4.02
N VAL A 44 15.69 8.35 -4.90
CA VAL A 44 15.16 9.28 -5.90
C VAL A 44 13.64 9.19 -5.93
N ILE A 45 12.97 10.34 -5.92
CA ILE A 45 11.52 10.47 -6.09
C ILE A 45 11.26 11.18 -7.42
N GLU A 46 10.65 10.48 -8.37
CA GLU A 46 10.16 11.10 -9.59
C GLU A 46 8.81 11.76 -9.32
N ALA A 47 8.84 13.07 -9.14
CA ALA A 47 7.72 13.84 -8.61
C ALA A 47 6.62 14.13 -9.64
N GLY A 48 6.88 13.93 -10.93
CA GLY A 48 5.90 14.12 -11.99
C GLY A 48 6.52 14.51 -13.33
N PHE A 49 5.66 15.00 -14.25
CA PHE A 49 6.02 15.45 -15.58
C PHE A 49 5.67 16.94 -15.78
N PRO A 50 6.60 17.86 -15.47
CA PRO A 50 6.33 19.29 -15.41
C PRO A 50 5.75 19.93 -16.67
N SER A 51 6.02 19.35 -17.84
CA SER A 51 5.48 19.84 -19.12
C SER A 51 4.08 19.35 -19.43
N ALA A 52 3.53 18.40 -18.68
CA ALA A 52 2.21 17.84 -18.95
C ALA A 52 1.09 18.86 -18.69
N SER A 53 1.20 19.63 -17.61
CA SER A 53 0.24 20.69 -17.26
C SER A 53 0.85 21.71 -16.27
N PRO A 54 0.23 22.91 -16.13
CA PRO A 54 0.61 23.84 -15.07
C PRO A 54 0.48 23.26 -13.66
N ASN A 55 -0.49 22.40 -13.43
CA ASN A 55 -0.70 21.74 -12.14
C ASN A 55 0.42 20.73 -11.83
N ASP A 56 0.86 19.95 -12.83
CA ASP A 56 1.99 19.04 -12.68
C ASP A 56 3.28 19.80 -12.40
N PHE A 57 3.50 20.92 -13.10
CA PHE A 57 4.63 21.81 -12.81
C PHE A 57 4.61 22.28 -11.35
N GLN A 58 3.46 22.78 -10.86
CA GLN A 58 3.35 23.25 -9.47
C GLN A 58 3.49 22.12 -8.45
N ALA A 59 3.02 20.93 -8.76
CA ALA A 59 3.20 19.76 -7.89
C ALA A 59 4.68 19.39 -7.74
N VAL A 60 5.43 19.28 -8.85
CA VAL A 60 6.87 19.00 -8.84
C VAL A 60 7.64 20.11 -8.14
N PHE A 61 7.35 21.38 -8.44
CA PHE A 61 7.99 22.52 -7.80
C PHE A 61 7.75 22.57 -6.29
N GLY A 62 6.53 22.29 -5.84
CA GLY A 62 6.19 22.22 -4.42
C GLY A 62 6.95 21.09 -3.70
N ILE A 63 6.99 19.88 -4.27
CA ILE A 63 7.75 18.74 -3.72
C ILE A 63 9.25 19.08 -3.66
N ALA A 64 9.81 19.63 -4.73
CA ALA A 64 11.22 20.04 -4.80
C ALA A 64 11.57 21.09 -3.73
N SER A 65 10.63 21.96 -3.40
CA SER A 65 10.82 23.02 -2.39
C SER A 65 10.79 22.49 -0.96
N GLU A 66 10.01 21.44 -0.68
CA GLU A 66 9.68 20.98 0.68
C GLU A 66 10.44 19.71 1.08
N VAL A 67 10.57 18.73 0.16
CA VAL A 67 11.12 17.40 0.48
C VAL A 67 12.65 17.45 0.55
N ARG A 68 13.21 16.77 1.55
CA ARG A 68 14.65 16.63 1.79
C ARG A 68 15.02 15.16 1.98
N GLY A 69 16.29 14.83 1.85
CA GLY A 69 16.77 13.45 2.08
C GLY A 69 16.72 12.55 0.84
N ALA A 70 15.92 12.87 -0.18
CA ALA A 70 15.89 12.19 -1.47
C ALA A 70 16.28 13.15 -2.61
N SER A 71 16.76 12.61 -3.72
CA SER A 71 16.86 13.38 -4.97
C SER A 71 15.48 13.55 -5.57
N ILE A 72 15.13 14.74 -6.05
CA ILE A 72 13.84 14.99 -6.70
C ILE A 72 14.06 15.05 -8.21
N ALA A 73 13.46 14.09 -8.91
CA ALA A 73 13.50 13.99 -10.36
C ALA A 73 12.19 14.51 -10.98
N GLY A 74 12.33 15.13 -12.12
CA GLY A 74 11.21 15.40 -13.02
C GLY A 74 11.45 14.75 -14.37
N LEU A 75 10.37 14.26 -15.00
CA LEU A 75 10.42 13.68 -16.33
C LEU A 75 10.39 14.78 -17.40
N ALA A 76 11.18 14.61 -18.48
CA ALA A 76 11.20 15.47 -19.64
C ALA A 76 11.43 14.68 -20.93
N ARG A 77 10.60 14.88 -21.95
CA ARG A 77 10.93 14.39 -23.29
C ARG A 77 12.23 15.05 -23.77
N ALA A 78 12.91 14.43 -24.72
CA ALA A 78 14.12 14.97 -25.35
C ALA A 78 13.81 16.20 -26.22
N THR A 79 13.15 17.20 -25.65
CA THR A 79 12.82 18.49 -26.27
C THR A 79 13.23 19.64 -25.39
N LYS A 80 13.64 20.76 -26.02
CA LYS A 80 14.09 21.94 -25.28
C LYS A 80 13.05 22.43 -24.26
N GLY A 81 11.78 22.54 -24.67
CA GLY A 81 10.72 23.07 -23.81
C GLY A 81 10.47 22.22 -22.57
N ASP A 82 10.48 20.89 -22.71
CA ASP A 82 10.28 19.97 -21.60
C ASP A 82 11.44 20.02 -20.60
N ILE A 83 12.68 20.01 -21.11
CA ILE A 83 13.89 20.06 -20.27
C ILE A 83 13.94 21.37 -19.49
N GLU A 84 13.66 22.51 -20.13
CA GLU A 84 13.63 23.80 -19.46
C GLU A 84 12.49 23.92 -18.43
N ALA A 85 11.33 23.34 -18.70
CA ALA A 85 10.23 23.28 -17.74
C ALA A 85 10.60 22.40 -16.53
N CYS A 86 11.19 21.22 -16.79
CA CYS A 86 11.67 20.33 -15.75
C CYS A 86 12.74 21.00 -14.88
N ALA A 87 13.74 21.63 -15.50
CA ALA A 87 14.81 22.34 -14.79
C ALA A 87 14.25 23.37 -13.80
N ARG A 88 13.29 24.20 -14.24
CA ARG A 88 12.63 25.17 -13.36
C ARG A 88 11.82 24.51 -12.23
N ALA A 89 11.17 23.38 -12.52
CA ALA A 89 10.35 22.70 -11.53
C ALA A 89 11.17 22.05 -10.41
N VAL A 90 12.39 21.56 -10.72
CA VAL A 90 13.26 20.91 -9.72
C VAL A 90 14.32 21.85 -9.11
N GLU A 91 14.38 23.13 -9.50
CA GLU A 91 15.46 24.06 -9.11
C GLU A 91 15.62 24.27 -7.60
N LYS A 92 14.54 24.06 -6.82
CA LYS A 92 14.53 24.20 -5.35
C LYS A 92 14.88 22.93 -4.60
N ALA A 93 15.04 21.80 -5.32
CA ALA A 93 15.42 20.56 -4.68
C ALA A 93 16.85 20.64 -4.12
N GLU A 94 17.06 19.97 -2.98
CA GLU A 94 18.41 19.82 -2.41
C GLU A 94 19.34 19.06 -3.38
N ARG A 95 18.78 18.06 -4.06
CA ARG A 95 19.47 17.26 -5.08
C ARG A 95 18.55 17.13 -6.30
N PRO A 96 18.60 18.10 -7.24
CA PRO A 96 17.75 18.06 -8.41
C PRO A 96 18.29 17.04 -9.44
N ARG A 97 17.36 16.30 -10.06
CA ARG A 97 17.62 15.42 -11.20
C ARG A 97 16.67 15.74 -12.35
N ILE A 98 17.19 15.74 -13.56
CA ILE A 98 16.40 15.74 -14.79
C ILE A 98 16.45 14.34 -15.37
N HIS A 99 15.28 13.70 -15.49
CA HIS A 99 15.09 12.43 -16.15
C HIS A 99 14.58 12.70 -17.57
N THR A 100 15.42 12.50 -18.58
CA THR A 100 15.02 12.70 -19.99
C THR A 100 14.99 11.39 -20.75
N PHE A 101 14.13 11.30 -21.75
CA PHE A 101 13.96 10.07 -22.52
C PHE A 101 13.64 10.31 -23.98
N ILE A 102 13.99 9.35 -24.82
CA ILE A 102 13.54 9.23 -26.20
C ILE A 102 13.36 7.75 -26.55
N SER A 103 12.39 7.45 -27.40
CA SER A 103 12.13 6.06 -27.82
C SER A 103 13.19 5.57 -28.80
N THR A 104 13.68 4.35 -28.58
CA THR A 104 14.83 3.82 -29.34
C THR A 104 14.49 2.60 -30.21
N SER A 105 13.36 1.89 -29.94
CA SER A 105 12.99 0.70 -30.69
C SER A 105 12.57 0.99 -32.13
N PRO A 106 12.75 0.04 -33.08
CA PRO A 106 12.30 0.19 -34.46
C PRO A 106 10.84 0.58 -34.60
N LEU A 107 9.97 -0.03 -33.78
CA LEU A 107 8.54 0.26 -33.76
C LEU A 107 8.26 1.71 -33.40
N HIS A 108 8.89 2.21 -32.33
CA HIS A 108 8.68 3.57 -31.89
C HIS A 108 9.36 4.61 -32.79
N ARG A 109 10.56 4.31 -33.30
CA ARG A 109 11.19 5.20 -34.27
C ARG A 109 10.32 5.40 -35.51
N LEU A 110 9.76 4.29 -36.03
CA LEU A 110 8.95 4.34 -37.25
C LEU A 110 7.55 4.95 -37.03
N HIS A 111 6.82 4.48 -36.01
CA HIS A 111 5.39 4.77 -35.88
C HIS A 111 5.08 5.91 -34.90
N LYS A 112 5.95 6.19 -33.93
CA LYS A 112 5.75 7.24 -32.91
C LYS A 112 6.53 8.50 -33.21
N LEU A 113 7.82 8.38 -33.52
CA LEU A 113 8.70 9.50 -33.71
C LEU A 113 8.83 9.93 -35.17
N ASN A 114 8.67 9.00 -36.10
CA ASN A 114 9.00 9.18 -37.52
C ASN A 114 10.45 9.70 -37.72
N MET A 115 11.40 9.03 -37.03
CA MET A 115 12.83 9.35 -36.99
C MET A 115 13.68 8.13 -37.31
N ASP A 116 14.81 8.33 -37.98
CA ASP A 116 15.86 7.31 -38.11
C ASP A 116 16.76 7.22 -36.87
N LYS A 117 17.73 6.29 -36.87
CA LYS A 117 18.66 6.08 -35.74
C LYS A 117 19.50 7.28 -35.46
N GLU A 118 20.01 7.92 -36.50
CA GLU A 118 20.89 9.08 -36.44
C GLU A 118 20.19 10.28 -35.83
N GLN A 119 18.92 10.51 -36.18
CA GLN A 119 18.11 11.58 -35.62
C GLN A 119 17.77 11.35 -34.13
N VAL A 120 17.44 10.09 -33.77
CA VAL A 120 17.18 9.73 -32.37
C VAL A 120 18.46 9.87 -31.53
N LEU A 121 19.60 9.40 -32.04
CA LEU A 121 20.89 9.54 -31.38
C LEU A 121 21.27 11.03 -31.16
N ALA A 122 21.14 11.84 -32.19
CA ALA A 122 21.41 13.28 -32.10
C ALA A 122 20.48 13.97 -31.10
N GLY A 123 19.19 13.61 -31.12
CA GLY A 123 18.20 14.12 -30.15
C GLY A 123 18.52 13.73 -28.71
N ALA A 124 18.95 12.49 -28.47
CA ALA A 124 19.33 12.00 -27.15
C ALA A 124 20.54 12.76 -26.59
N VAL A 125 21.59 12.92 -27.39
CA VAL A 125 22.82 13.67 -27.02
C VAL A 125 22.48 15.12 -26.72
N ALA A 126 21.75 15.80 -27.60
CA ALA A 126 21.36 17.20 -27.41
C ALA A 126 20.51 17.41 -26.15
N ALA A 127 19.61 16.45 -25.83
CA ALA A 127 18.78 16.51 -24.63
C ALA A 127 19.64 16.40 -23.36
N VAL A 128 20.56 15.44 -23.30
CA VAL A 128 21.48 15.28 -22.15
C VAL A 128 22.38 16.49 -22.00
N GLU A 129 22.98 16.98 -23.07
CA GLU A 129 23.82 18.19 -23.04
C GLU A 129 23.07 19.44 -22.56
N LEU A 130 21.79 19.56 -22.98
CA LEU A 130 20.95 20.67 -22.52
C LEU A 130 20.61 20.51 -21.03
N ALA A 131 20.19 19.32 -20.59
CA ALA A 131 19.84 19.04 -19.18
C ALA A 131 21.07 19.29 -18.25
N ARG A 132 22.28 18.92 -18.70
CA ARG A 132 23.54 19.14 -17.98
C ARG A 132 23.87 20.62 -17.74
N ARG A 133 23.29 21.55 -18.49
CA ARG A 133 23.44 22.99 -18.23
C ARG A 133 22.68 23.46 -16.99
N TYR A 134 21.70 22.69 -16.54
CA TYR A 134 20.82 23.05 -15.41
C TYR A 134 21.13 22.26 -14.16
N VAL A 135 21.44 20.96 -14.29
CA VAL A 135 21.70 20.06 -13.15
C VAL A 135 22.92 19.18 -13.39
N ASP A 136 23.56 18.76 -12.32
CA ASP A 136 24.69 17.82 -12.38
C ASP A 136 24.23 16.35 -12.50
N ASP A 137 23.03 16.03 -12.11
CA ASP A 137 22.47 14.68 -12.11
C ASP A 137 21.41 14.55 -13.23
N VAL A 138 21.82 13.94 -14.34
CA VAL A 138 20.96 13.67 -15.49
C VAL A 138 20.83 12.17 -15.67
N GLU A 139 19.59 11.70 -15.69
CA GLU A 139 19.23 10.34 -16.08
C GLU A 139 18.68 10.33 -17.50
N PHE A 140 19.13 9.38 -18.29
CA PHE A 140 18.63 9.15 -19.65
C PHE A 140 18.00 7.77 -19.78
N SER A 141 16.75 7.72 -20.25
CA SER A 141 16.03 6.49 -20.58
C SER A 141 15.94 6.26 -22.08
N ALA A 142 16.38 5.09 -22.53
CA ALA A 142 16.11 4.58 -23.87
C ALA A 142 14.72 3.92 -23.90
N GLU A 143 13.66 4.70 -24.08
CA GLU A 143 12.28 4.14 -24.05
C GLU A 143 12.14 2.97 -25.03
N ASP A 144 11.54 1.87 -24.55
CA ASP A 144 11.37 0.60 -25.26
C ASP A 144 12.72 -0.09 -25.58
N ALA A 145 13.66 -0.02 -24.61
CA ALA A 145 15.02 -0.55 -24.76
C ALA A 145 15.03 -2.06 -25.06
N ILE A 146 14.15 -2.82 -24.44
CA ILE A 146 14.12 -4.28 -24.61
C ILE A 146 13.84 -4.70 -26.05
N ARG A 147 13.07 -3.92 -26.82
CA ARG A 147 12.78 -4.17 -28.24
C ARG A 147 13.69 -3.40 -29.18
N THR A 148 14.72 -2.74 -28.64
CA THR A 148 15.74 -2.01 -29.39
C THR A 148 16.89 -2.96 -29.73
N GLU A 149 17.50 -2.77 -30.89
CA GLU A 149 18.67 -3.53 -31.31
C GLU A 149 19.81 -3.33 -30.29
N PRO A 150 20.42 -4.40 -29.75
CA PRO A 150 21.42 -4.28 -28.68
C PRO A 150 22.65 -3.44 -29.08
N GLU A 151 23.07 -3.52 -30.35
CA GLU A 151 24.18 -2.71 -30.89
C GLU A 151 23.84 -1.22 -30.85
N TYR A 152 22.59 -0.86 -31.15
CA TYR A 152 22.14 0.52 -31.10
C TYR A 152 22.00 1.03 -29.67
N LEU A 153 21.63 0.17 -28.71
CA LEU A 153 21.66 0.52 -27.28
C LEU A 153 23.09 0.81 -26.81
N VAL A 154 24.07 0.02 -27.23
CA VAL A 154 25.49 0.26 -26.92
C VAL A 154 25.94 1.59 -27.48
N GLU A 155 25.56 1.92 -28.72
CA GLU A 155 25.89 3.19 -29.37
C GLU A 155 25.29 4.38 -28.63
N ILE A 156 23.97 4.38 -28.40
CA ILE A 156 23.25 5.50 -27.80
C ILE A 156 23.68 5.72 -26.34
N PHE A 157 23.83 4.65 -25.53
CA PHE A 157 24.30 4.81 -24.15
C PHE A 157 25.73 5.32 -24.09
N SER A 158 26.63 4.87 -24.97
CA SER A 158 27.99 5.41 -25.04
C SER A 158 28.00 6.90 -25.36
N ALA A 159 27.13 7.35 -26.26
CA ALA A 159 27.03 8.75 -26.68
C ALA A 159 26.43 9.64 -25.56
N VAL A 160 25.35 9.21 -24.91
CA VAL A 160 24.73 10.02 -23.83
C VAL A 160 25.59 10.05 -22.56
N ILE A 161 26.36 8.99 -22.28
CA ILE A 161 27.37 9.02 -21.20
C ILE A 161 28.46 10.04 -21.51
N ALA A 162 28.95 10.06 -22.74
CA ALA A 162 29.93 11.07 -23.18
C ALA A 162 29.37 12.51 -23.12
N ALA A 163 28.06 12.69 -23.36
CA ALA A 163 27.34 13.95 -23.21
C ALA A 163 27.10 14.35 -21.74
N GLY A 164 27.33 13.45 -20.77
CA GLY A 164 27.31 13.74 -19.34
C GLY A 164 26.17 13.12 -18.56
N ALA A 165 25.42 12.13 -19.10
CA ALA A 165 24.48 11.35 -18.32
C ALA A 165 25.18 10.62 -17.17
N ARG A 166 24.61 10.66 -15.97
CA ARG A 166 25.12 9.97 -14.78
C ARG A 166 24.42 8.64 -14.51
N THR A 167 23.20 8.52 -14.99
CA THR A 167 22.43 7.29 -14.94
C THR A 167 21.86 7.01 -16.32
N VAL A 168 21.93 5.76 -16.76
CA VAL A 168 21.32 5.26 -17.99
C VAL A 168 20.33 4.17 -17.67
N ASN A 169 19.09 4.36 -18.08
CA ASN A 169 17.97 3.48 -17.76
C ASN A 169 17.57 2.64 -18.97
N VAL A 170 17.33 1.36 -18.71
CA VAL A 170 16.96 0.33 -19.71
C VAL A 170 15.55 -0.15 -19.40
N PRO A 171 14.49 0.50 -19.94
CA PRO A 171 13.13 0.12 -19.63
C PRO A 171 12.60 -1.04 -20.47
N ASP A 172 11.94 -1.98 -19.79
CA ASP A 172 10.97 -2.89 -20.36
C ASP A 172 9.58 -2.23 -20.37
N THR A 173 9.39 -1.34 -21.33
CA THR A 173 8.24 -0.44 -21.41
C THR A 173 6.90 -1.16 -21.58
N VAL A 174 6.91 -2.39 -22.12
CA VAL A 174 5.70 -3.18 -22.40
C VAL A 174 5.60 -4.46 -21.57
N GLY A 175 6.51 -4.65 -20.59
CA GLY A 175 6.50 -5.82 -19.72
C GLY A 175 6.65 -7.14 -20.44
N TYR A 176 7.51 -7.17 -21.47
CA TYR A 176 7.62 -8.26 -22.46
C TYR A 176 8.74 -9.26 -22.15
N SER A 177 9.75 -8.83 -21.39
CA SER A 177 10.98 -9.61 -21.18
C SER A 177 10.84 -10.72 -20.16
N THR A 178 11.73 -11.70 -20.28
CA THR A 178 11.99 -12.71 -19.25
C THR A 178 13.24 -12.37 -18.44
N PRO A 179 13.40 -12.94 -17.22
CA PRO A 179 14.55 -12.61 -16.36
C PRO A 179 15.93 -12.92 -17.00
N ASP A 180 16.04 -14.02 -17.75
CA ASP A 180 17.30 -14.39 -18.40
C ASP A 180 17.68 -13.39 -19.50
N GLU A 181 16.73 -12.97 -20.34
CA GLU A 181 16.94 -11.95 -21.37
C GLU A 181 17.40 -10.62 -20.76
N VAL A 182 16.76 -10.20 -19.66
CA VAL A 182 17.13 -8.95 -18.96
C VAL A 182 18.54 -9.06 -18.39
N ARG A 183 18.89 -10.14 -17.71
CA ARG A 183 20.23 -10.36 -17.14
C ARG A 183 21.31 -10.31 -18.21
N GLU A 184 21.09 -11.02 -19.32
CA GLU A 184 22.03 -11.07 -20.45
C GLU A 184 22.22 -9.70 -21.10
N LEU A 185 21.13 -8.95 -21.30
CA LEU A 185 21.18 -7.59 -21.86
C LEU A 185 22.00 -6.67 -20.96
N PHE A 186 21.71 -6.63 -19.66
CA PHE A 186 22.47 -5.78 -18.72
C PHE A 186 23.94 -6.18 -18.64
N ALA A 187 24.26 -7.45 -18.59
CA ALA A 187 25.64 -7.94 -18.61
C ALA A 187 26.36 -7.55 -19.91
N ARG A 188 25.68 -7.59 -21.05
CA ARG A 188 26.22 -7.13 -22.34
C ARG A 188 26.47 -5.63 -22.34
N LEU A 189 25.48 -4.81 -21.91
CA LEU A 189 25.61 -3.36 -21.87
C LEU A 189 26.74 -2.92 -20.93
N LYS A 190 26.87 -3.52 -19.75
CA LYS A 190 27.97 -3.26 -18.81
C LYS A 190 29.34 -3.56 -19.41
N ARG A 191 29.46 -4.52 -20.31
CA ARG A 191 30.72 -4.91 -20.96
C ARG A 191 31.04 -4.06 -22.18
N GLU A 192 30.03 -3.68 -22.99
CA GLU A 192 30.24 -3.13 -24.34
C GLU A 192 30.05 -1.62 -24.40
N VAL A 193 29.28 -1.00 -23.46
CA VAL A 193 29.05 0.45 -23.44
C VAL A 193 30.32 1.17 -22.95
N ARG A 194 30.79 2.14 -23.72
CA ARG A 194 31.95 2.96 -23.34
C ARG A 194 31.59 3.91 -22.20
N GLY A 195 32.37 3.91 -21.14
CA GLY A 195 32.14 4.71 -19.94
C GLY A 195 31.15 4.06 -18.94
N ALA A 196 30.76 2.78 -19.15
CA ALA A 196 29.85 2.04 -18.28
C ALA A 196 30.31 1.98 -16.82
N GLU A 197 31.62 2.06 -16.57
CA GLU A 197 32.22 2.07 -15.22
C GLU A 197 31.98 3.38 -14.45
N ASN A 198 31.65 4.47 -15.15
CA ASN A 198 31.48 5.81 -14.56
C ASN A 198 30.04 6.19 -14.28
N VAL A 199 29.07 5.32 -14.62
CA VAL A 199 27.63 5.61 -14.54
C VAL A 199 26.86 4.49 -13.86
N ILE A 200 25.68 4.82 -13.37
CA ILE A 200 24.73 3.87 -12.83
C ILE A 200 23.86 3.34 -13.99
N PHE A 201 23.76 2.03 -14.09
CA PHE A 201 22.73 1.39 -14.92
C PHE A 201 21.48 1.20 -14.09
N SER A 202 20.35 1.67 -14.62
CA SER A 202 19.02 1.59 -14.04
C SER A 202 18.15 0.64 -14.85
N CYS A 203 17.21 -0.04 -14.20
CA CYS A 203 16.15 -0.79 -14.86
C CYS A 203 14.78 -0.26 -14.47
N HIS A 204 13.85 -0.33 -15.41
CA HIS A 204 12.43 -0.03 -15.23
C HIS A 204 11.63 -1.14 -15.90
N CYS A 205 10.82 -1.87 -15.13
CA CYS A 205 10.11 -3.03 -15.64
C CYS A 205 8.60 -2.93 -15.38
N HIS A 206 7.81 -2.98 -16.48
CA HIS A 206 6.37 -3.14 -16.40
C HIS A 206 5.99 -4.60 -16.14
N ASN A 207 4.77 -4.81 -15.63
CA ASN A 207 4.33 -6.09 -15.04
C ASN A 207 3.32 -6.85 -15.89
N ASP A 208 3.28 -6.62 -17.20
CA ASP A 208 2.27 -7.20 -18.11
C ASP A 208 2.27 -8.73 -18.10
N LEU A 209 3.44 -9.35 -17.97
CA LEU A 209 3.58 -10.80 -17.81
C LEU A 209 3.70 -11.25 -16.33
N GLY A 210 3.57 -10.35 -15.36
CA GLY A 210 3.75 -10.67 -13.94
C GLY A 210 5.22 -10.88 -13.55
N LEU A 211 6.18 -10.36 -14.32
CA LEU A 211 7.61 -10.62 -14.14
C LEU A 211 8.43 -9.39 -13.73
N ALA A 212 7.80 -8.25 -13.50
CA ALA A 212 8.51 -6.98 -13.28
C ALA A 212 9.55 -7.05 -12.15
N VAL A 213 9.20 -7.61 -10.99
CA VAL A 213 10.13 -7.77 -9.86
C VAL A 213 11.23 -8.77 -10.19
N ALA A 214 10.89 -9.89 -10.84
CA ALA A 214 11.87 -10.90 -11.23
C ALA A 214 12.87 -10.33 -12.27
N ASN A 215 12.37 -9.56 -13.24
CA ASN A 215 13.19 -8.87 -14.23
C ASN A 215 14.10 -7.81 -13.58
N SER A 216 13.60 -7.05 -12.60
CA SER A 216 14.41 -6.07 -11.85
C SER A 216 15.53 -6.75 -11.06
N LEU A 217 15.25 -7.87 -10.40
CA LEU A 217 16.28 -8.66 -9.72
C LEU A 217 17.32 -9.21 -10.70
N ALA A 218 16.88 -9.69 -11.88
CA ALA A 218 17.77 -10.17 -12.94
C ALA A 218 18.64 -9.04 -13.53
N ALA A 219 18.10 -7.81 -13.66
CA ALA A 219 18.89 -6.64 -14.06
C ALA A 219 19.99 -6.32 -13.05
N LEU A 220 19.70 -6.44 -11.74
CA LEU A 220 20.70 -6.26 -10.68
C LEU A 220 21.80 -7.33 -10.75
N GLU A 221 21.45 -8.59 -11.03
CA GLU A 221 22.43 -9.67 -11.29
C GLU A 221 23.26 -9.37 -12.54
N GLY A 222 22.66 -8.75 -13.56
CA GLY A 222 23.34 -8.31 -14.80
C GLY A 222 24.20 -7.06 -14.64
N GLY A 223 24.19 -6.41 -13.46
CA GLY A 223 25.07 -5.26 -13.15
C GLY A 223 24.37 -3.92 -13.02
N ALA A 224 23.03 -3.85 -13.05
CA ALA A 224 22.28 -2.66 -12.64
C ALA A 224 22.53 -2.32 -11.17
N ARG A 225 22.42 -1.03 -10.84
CA ARG A 225 22.53 -0.56 -9.44
C ARG A 225 21.47 0.49 -9.09
N GLN A 226 20.53 0.77 -9.99
CA GLN A 226 19.29 1.51 -9.69
C GLN A 226 18.11 0.70 -10.22
N VAL A 227 17.00 0.74 -9.48
CA VAL A 227 15.72 0.17 -9.92
C VAL A 227 14.65 1.23 -9.81
N GLU A 228 13.97 1.51 -10.93
CA GLU A 228 12.72 2.26 -10.93
C GLU A 228 11.58 1.32 -10.54
N CYS A 229 10.80 1.71 -9.56
CA CYS A 229 9.71 0.93 -9.03
C CYS A 229 8.62 1.82 -8.46
N THR A 230 7.51 1.25 -8.03
CA THR A 230 6.42 2.00 -7.41
C THR A 230 5.93 1.30 -6.15
N VAL A 231 5.43 2.08 -5.20
CA VAL A 231 4.72 1.53 -4.04
C VAL A 231 3.51 0.73 -4.54
N ASN A 232 3.33 -0.48 -4.03
CA ASN A 232 2.27 -1.42 -4.42
C ASN A 232 2.33 -1.90 -5.88
N GLY A 233 3.37 -1.54 -6.63
CA GLY A 233 3.48 -1.90 -8.05
C GLY A 233 2.48 -1.18 -8.95
N ILE A 234 1.96 -0.01 -8.55
CA ILE A 234 1.02 0.77 -9.37
C ILE A 234 1.69 1.27 -10.65
N GLY A 235 0.91 1.52 -11.70
CA GLY A 235 1.41 2.04 -12.99
C GLY A 235 0.54 1.64 -14.16
N GLU A 236 0.94 2.08 -15.34
CA GLU A 236 0.22 1.80 -16.58
C GLU A 236 -0.06 0.30 -16.77
N ARG A 237 -1.22 -0.04 -17.30
CA ARG A 237 -1.69 -1.40 -17.61
C ARG A 237 -1.68 -2.32 -16.38
N ALA A 238 -0.69 -3.25 -16.29
CA ALA A 238 -0.53 -4.17 -15.17
C ALA A 238 0.40 -3.64 -14.05
N GLY A 239 0.90 -2.40 -14.19
CA GLY A 239 1.75 -1.73 -13.22
C GLY A 239 3.24 -1.93 -13.44
N ASN A 240 4.01 -1.52 -12.44
CA ASN A 240 5.48 -1.55 -12.39
C ASN A 240 5.99 -2.63 -11.43
N ALA A 241 7.30 -2.79 -11.35
CA ALA A 241 7.92 -3.53 -10.25
C ALA A 241 7.51 -2.92 -8.90
N ALA A 242 7.04 -3.76 -7.97
CA ALA A 242 6.61 -3.32 -6.65
C ALA A 242 7.83 -3.08 -5.75
N LEU A 243 7.95 -1.87 -5.19
CA LEU A 243 9.03 -1.45 -4.31
C LEU A 243 9.19 -2.41 -3.13
N GLU A 244 8.11 -2.71 -2.43
CA GLU A 244 8.09 -3.58 -1.25
C GLU A 244 8.59 -5.00 -1.56
N GLU A 245 8.20 -5.54 -2.71
CA GLU A 245 8.59 -6.90 -3.11
C GLU A 245 10.07 -6.96 -3.47
N LEU A 246 10.56 -5.97 -4.23
CA LEU A 246 11.97 -5.87 -4.58
C LEU A 246 12.86 -5.73 -3.34
N VAL A 247 12.53 -4.78 -2.47
CA VAL A 247 13.33 -4.47 -1.27
C VAL A 247 13.37 -5.66 -0.32
N MET A 248 12.21 -6.29 -0.09
CA MET A 248 12.15 -7.45 0.82
C MET A 248 12.78 -8.70 0.21
N ALA A 249 12.76 -8.87 -1.11
CA ALA A 249 13.52 -9.94 -1.77
C ALA A 249 15.04 -9.77 -1.56
N LEU A 250 15.57 -8.57 -1.75
CA LEU A 250 17.00 -8.29 -1.50
C LEU A 250 17.38 -8.48 -0.04
N ARG A 251 16.56 -8.00 0.91
CA ARG A 251 16.80 -8.14 2.35
C ARG A 251 16.73 -9.59 2.80
N THR A 252 15.65 -10.32 2.44
CA THR A 252 15.41 -11.70 2.88
C THR A 252 16.38 -12.69 2.26
N ARG A 253 16.84 -12.42 1.04
CA ARG A 253 17.77 -13.27 0.30
C ARG A 253 19.14 -12.61 0.11
N TYR A 254 19.60 -11.88 1.14
CA TYR A 254 20.90 -11.21 1.12
C TYR A 254 22.07 -12.17 0.79
N GLU A 255 22.03 -13.40 1.31
CA GLU A 255 23.04 -14.41 1.01
C GLU A 255 23.11 -14.80 -0.47
N ARG A 256 22.02 -14.56 -1.22
CA ARG A 256 21.93 -14.82 -2.66
C ARG A 256 22.42 -13.64 -3.49
N TYR A 257 21.97 -12.43 -3.14
CA TYR A 257 22.21 -11.24 -3.95
C TYR A 257 23.41 -10.42 -3.50
N GLY A 258 23.76 -10.43 -2.23
CA GLY A 258 24.81 -9.61 -1.65
C GLY A 258 24.58 -8.09 -1.77
N LEU A 259 23.36 -7.69 -2.10
CA LEU A 259 22.96 -6.31 -2.37
C LEU A 259 22.12 -5.74 -1.24
N ILE A 260 22.26 -4.43 -0.99
CA ILE A 260 21.54 -3.70 0.05
C ILE A 260 20.89 -2.43 -0.52
N THR A 261 19.78 -2.01 0.08
CA THR A 261 19.10 -0.73 -0.20
C THR A 261 19.22 0.21 0.99
N GLY A 262 18.86 1.49 0.79
CA GLY A 262 18.73 2.48 1.86
C GLY A 262 17.37 2.49 2.55
N ILE A 263 16.46 1.59 2.17
CA ILE A 263 15.07 1.60 2.63
C ILE A 263 14.94 1.17 4.10
N ASP A 264 14.24 1.97 4.90
CA ASP A 264 13.72 1.58 6.20
C ASP A 264 12.49 0.70 6.00
N THR A 265 12.70 -0.61 6.02
CA THR A 265 11.64 -1.57 5.71
C THR A 265 10.46 -1.50 6.68
N THR A 266 10.64 -1.01 7.91
CA THR A 266 9.55 -0.83 8.90
C THR A 266 8.53 0.22 8.47
N LYS A 267 8.84 1.02 7.46
CA LYS A 267 7.94 2.02 6.88
C LYS A 267 7.21 1.54 5.61
N ILE A 268 7.50 0.32 5.14
CA ILE A 268 6.88 -0.23 3.92
C ILE A 268 5.35 -0.32 4.04
N TYR A 269 4.86 -0.99 5.08
CA TYR A 269 3.41 -1.15 5.28
C TYR A 269 2.69 0.19 5.51
N PRO A 270 3.17 1.10 6.37
CA PRO A 270 2.59 2.44 6.48
C PRO A 270 2.54 3.21 5.16
N THR A 271 3.58 3.11 4.33
CA THR A 271 3.62 3.78 3.01
C THR A 271 2.60 3.18 2.04
N SER A 272 2.49 1.85 2.00
CA SER A 272 1.45 1.17 1.22
C SER A 272 0.05 1.60 1.64
N ARG A 273 -0.24 1.67 2.93
CA ARG A 273 -1.54 2.12 3.47
C ARG A 273 -1.81 3.59 3.15
N LEU A 274 -0.79 4.45 3.23
CA LEU A 274 -0.93 5.85 2.86
C LEU A 274 -1.33 6.01 1.39
N LEU A 275 -0.67 5.28 0.47
CA LEU A 275 -1.02 5.31 -0.96
C LEU A 275 -2.45 4.83 -1.19
N GLN A 276 -2.87 3.73 -0.57
CA GLN A 276 -4.24 3.23 -0.65
C GLN A 276 -5.27 4.27 -0.19
N ASN A 277 -4.97 4.98 0.92
CA ASN A 277 -5.85 6.02 1.44
C ASN A 277 -5.92 7.25 0.54
N ILE A 278 -4.81 7.64 -0.10
CA ILE A 278 -4.76 8.78 -1.03
C ILE A 278 -5.53 8.48 -2.31
N THR A 279 -5.35 7.28 -2.88
CA THR A 279 -5.93 6.90 -4.17
C THR A 279 -7.33 6.29 -4.05
N GLY A 280 -7.72 5.83 -2.85
CA GLY A 280 -8.93 5.04 -2.64
C GLY A 280 -8.83 3.60 -3.17
N GLN A 281 -7.69 3.20 -3.74
CA GLN A 281 -7.48 1.89 -4.33
C GLN A 281 -6.83 0.93 -3.33
N GLN A 282 -7.49 -0.20 -3.06
CA GLN A 282 -6.97 -1.21 -2.15
C GLN A 282 -6.10 -2.22 -2.91
N VAL A 283 -5.03 -2.68 -2.28
CA VAL A 283 -4.27 -3.82 -2.81
C VAL A 283 -5.06 -5.12 -2.62
N GLN A 284 -4.75 -6.13 -3.42
CA GLN A 284 -5.30 -7.46 -3.25
C GLN A 284 -4.94 -8.00 -1.85
N ARG A 285 -5.86 -8.72 -1.22
CA ARG A 285 -5.62 -9.30 0.12
C ARG A 285 -4.38 -10.21 0.19
N ASN A 286 -4.08 -10.91 -0.90
CA ASN A 286 -2.92 -11.78 -1.05
C ASN A 286 -1.71 -11.09 -1.72
N LYS A 287 -1.70 -9.75 -1.83
CA LYS A 287 -0.54 -9.00 -2.31
C LYS A 287 0.67 -9.35 -1.43
N ALA A 288 1.78 -9.70 -2.06
CA ALA A 288 3.00 -9.99 -1.31
C ALA A 288 3.41 -8.79 -0.42
N ILE A 289 3.94 -9.06 0.73
CA ILE A 289 4.49 -8.12 1.74
C ILE A 289 3.42 -7.25 2.42
N VAL A 290 2.51 -6.60 1.70
CA VAL A 290 1.60 -5.55 2.22
C VAL A 290 0.11 -5.91 2.19
N GLY A 291 -0.24 -7.07 1.62
CA GLY A 291 -1.61 -7.55 1.61
C GLY A 291 -2.06 -8.02 3.01
N GLU A 292 -3.35 -7.94 3.31
CA GLU A 292 -3.92 -8.37 4.60
C GLU A 292 -3.58 -9.84 4.94
N ASN A 293 -3.45 -10.70 3.92
CA ASN A 293 -3.14 -12.11 4.09
C ASN A 293 -1.64 -12.42 4.11
N ALA A 294 -0.75 -11.43 3.89
CA ALA A 294 0.69 -11.68 3.78
C ALA A 294 1.30 -12.33 5.02
N PHE A 295 0.71 -12.07 6.20
CA PHE A 295 1.12 -12.62 7.49
C PHE A 295 -0.06 -13.30 8.24
N ALA A 296 -1.09 -13.74 7.50
CA ALA A 296 -2.26 -14.38 8.07
C ALA A 296 -2.25 -15.89 7.77
N HIS A 297 -2.50 -16.70 8.78
CA HIS A 297 -2.55 -18.15 8.66
C HIS A 297 -3.89 -18.69 9.15
N GLU A 298 -4.67 -19.33 8.26
CA GLU A 298 -5.96 -19.97 8.58
C GLU A 298 -5.84 -21.49 8.68
N SER A 299 -4.99 -22.12 7.86
CA SER A 299 -4.82 -23.57 7.84
C SER A 299 -4.30 -24.10 9.18
N GLY A 300 -4.99 -25.12 9.75
CA GLY A 300 -4.61 -25.72 11.03
C GLY A 300 -3.18 -26.29 11.04
N ILE A 301 -2.69 -26.81 9.90
CA ILE A 301 -1.30 -27.31 9.76
C ILE A 301 -0.32 -26.16 9.88
N HIS A 302 -0.58 -25.03 9.19
CA HIS A 302 0.25 -23.83 9.26
C HIS A 302 0.23 -23.24 10.68
N GLN A 303 -0.96 -23.07 11.27
CA GLN A 303 -1.11 -22.57 12.63
C GLN A 303 -0.35 -23.40 13.66
N HIS A 304 -0.42 -24.75 13.53
CA HIS A 304 0.34 -25.64 14.42
C HIS A 304 1.86 -25.48 14.25
N GLY A 305 2.35 -25.34 13.02
CA GLY A 305 3.77 -25.08 12.74
C GLY A 305 4.22 -23.74 13.33
N MET A 306 3.45 -22.68 13.10
CA MET A 306 3.72 -21.33 13.59
C MET A 306 3.79 -21.25 15.12
N LEU A 307 2.88 -21.94 15.84
CA LEU A 307 2.89 -22.01 17.30
C LEU A 307 4.13 -22.73 17.85
N LYS A 308 4.72 -23.64 17.07
CA LYS A 308 5.99 -24.30 17.45
C LYS A 308 7.20 -23.45 17.13
N HIS A 309 7.26 -22.91 15.92
CA HIS A 309 8.35 -22.05 15.46
C HIS A 309 7.90 -21.26 14.22
N ARG A 310 7.96 -19.92 14.28
CA ARG A 310 7.48 -19.04 13.21
C ARG A 310 8.09 -19.33 11.84
N GLN A 311 9.39 -19.58 11.79
CA GLN A 311 10.11 -19.85 10.54
C GLN A 311 9.68 -21.14 9.81
N THR A 312 8.76 -21.94 10.39
CA THR A 312 8.19 -23.08 9.66
C THR A 312 7.36 -22.65 8.46
N TYR A 313 6.77 -21.43 8.50
CA TYR A 313 5.92 -20.89 7.44
C TYR A 313 6.11 -19.39 7.16
N GLU A 314 6.98 -18.69 7.89
CA GLU A 314 7.31 -17.30 7.67
C GLU A 314 8.80 -17.14 7.35
N ILE A 315 9.10 -16.43 6.26
CA ILE A 315 10.46 -16.08 5.82
C ILE A 315 10.91 -14.71 6.33
N MET A 316 10.00 -13.92 6.90
CA MET A 316 10.21 -12.61 7.48
C MET A 316 9.19 -12.38 8.60
N ASN A 317 9.47 -11.46 9.52
CA ASN A 317 8.51 -11.08 10.55
C ASN A 317 7.64 -9.91 10.10
N PRO A 318 6.36 -9.81 10.55
CA PRO A 318 5.51 -8.64 10.25
C PRO A 318 6.15 -7.32 10.68
N GLU A 319 6.86 -7.32 11.80
CA GLU A 319 7.57 -6.17 12.34
C GLU A 319 8.66 -5.65 11.39
N ASP A 320 9.25 -6.52 10.58
CA ASP A 320 10.25 -6.16 9.57
C ASP A 320 9.71 -5.19 8.51
N VAL A 321 8.39 -5.19 8.30
CA VAL A 321 7.70 -4.33 7.33
C VAL A 321 6.80 -3.27 7.97
N GLY A 322 6.80 -3.17 9.30
CA GLY A 322 6.03 -2.17 10.05
C GLY A 322 4.63 -2.62 10.47
N LEU A 323 4.35 -3.93 10.44
CA LEU A 323 3.16 -4.51 11.03
C LEU A 323 3.41 -4.94 12.47
N SER A 324 2.49 -4.65 13.38
CA SER A 324 2.70 -4.91 14.81
C SER A 324 2.65 -6.39 15.20
N LYS A 325 1.93 -7.24 14.47
CA LYS A 325 1.78 -8.69 14.75
C LYS A 325 1.25 -9.47 13.54
N SER A 326 1.63 -10.79 13.45
CA SER A 326 0.92 -11.77 12.62
C SER A 326 -0.46 -12.06 13.19
N GLU A 327 -1.48 -12.12 12.35
CA GLU A 327 -2.83 -12.53 12.77
C GLU A 327 -3.06 -14.02 12.47
N LEU A 328 -3.39 -14.79 13.51
CA LEU A 328 -3.99 -16.10 13.35
C LEU A 328 -5.49 -15.89 13.07
N VAL A 329 -5.86 -15.94 11.79
CA VAL A 329 -7.25 -15.85 11.38
C VAL A 329 -7.95 -17.18 11.68
N LEU A 330 -9.02 -17.12 12.50
CA LEU A 330 -9.82 -18.29 12.79
C LEU A 330 -10.92 -18.47 11.74
N GLY A 331 -10.94 -19.64 11.13
CA GLY A 331 -11.88 -19.99 10.09
C GLY A 331 -12.14 -21.49 10.03
N LYS A 332 -12.80 -21.94 8.95
CA LYS A 332 -13.23 -23.34 8.76
C LYS A 332 -12.06 -24.35 8.92
N HIS A 333 -10.86 -23.97 8.55
CA HIS A 333 -9.67 -24.84 8.57
C HIS A 333 -8.86 -24.76 9.86
N SER A 334 -9.21 -23.85 10.78
CA SER A 334 -8.50 -23.69 12.05
C SER A 334 -8.71 -24.91 12.97
N GLY A 335 -7.59 -25.32 13.61
CA GLY A 335 -7.57 -26.44 14.55
C GLY A 335 -7.88 -26.01 16.00
N ARG A 336 -8.09 -27.01 16.88
CA ARG A 336 -8.38 -26.83 18.32
C ARG A 336 -7.31 -25.99 19.04
N HIS A 337 -6.02 -26.17 18.70
CA HIS A 337 -4.93 -25.44 19.32
C HIS A 337 -4.96 -23.93 19.01
N ALA A 338 -5.27 -23.57 17.77
CA ALA A 338 -5.39 -22.16 17.37
C ALA A 338 -6.56 -21.48 18.08
N LEU A 339 -7.70 -22.18 18.22
CA LEU A 339 -8.84 -21.69 19.00
C LEU A 339 -8.44 -21.49 20.46
N LYS A 340 -7.79 -22.49 21.10
CA LYS A 340 -7.36 -22.41 22.51
C LYS A 340 -6.38 -21.26 22.74
N ASP A 341 -5.40 -21.07 21.84
CA ASP A 341 -4.46 -19.94 21.89
C ASP A 341 -5.20 -18.59 21.80
N ARG A 342 -6.13 -18.44 20.84
CA ARG A 342 -6.92 -17.23 20.69
C ARG A 342 -7.78 -16.93 21.92
N LEU A 343 -8.47 -17.92 22.45
CA LEU A 343 -9.26 -17.78 23.68
C LEU A 343 -8.41 -17.39 24.88
N THR A 344 -7.19 -17.97 25.00
CA THR A 344 -6.24 -17.61 26.06
C THR A 344 -5.79 -16.15 25.94
N ARG A 345 -5.49 -15.66 24.73
CA ARG A 345 -5.17 -14.25 24.46
C ARG A 345 -6.34 -13.30 24.75
N MET A 346 -7.58 -13.77 24.54
CA MET A 346 -8.80 -13.05 24.92
C MET A 346 -9.07 -13.10 26.44
N GLY A 347 -8.22 -13.78 27.23
CA GLY A 347 -8.33 -13.88 28.68
C GLY A 347 -9.21 -15.03 29.17
N TYR A 348 -9.66 -15.94 28.28
CA TYR A 348 -10.43 -17.12 28.68
C TYR A 348 -9.50 -18.29 29.00
N ARG A 349 -9.61 -18.84 30.21
CA ARG A 349 -8.94 -20.06 30.63
C ARG A 349 -10.01 -21.14 30.78
N LEU A 350 -10.14 -21.99 29.77
CA LEU A 350 -11.14 -23.05 29.70
C LEU A 350 -10.48 -24.40 29.97
N GLU A 351 -11.18 -25.26 30.70
CA GLU A 351 -10.81 -26.67 30.84
C GLU A 351 -10.93 -27.40 29.48
N ASP A 352 -10.27 -28.55 29.33
CA ASP A 352 -10.25 -29.24 28.03
C ASP A 352 -11.63 -29.66 27.55
N ALA A 353 -12.52 -30.08 28.46
CA ALA A 353 -13.91 -30.43 28.14
C ALA A 353 -14.78 -29.23 27.68
N GLU A 354 -14.53 -28.05 28.24
CA GLU A 354 -15.17 -26.80 27.81
C GLU A 354 -14.62 -26.34 26.46
N THR A 355 -13.30 -26.43 26.29
CA THR A 355 -12.62 -26.14 25.02
C THR A 355 -13.18 -27.00 23.88
N ASP A 356 -13.51 -28.28 24.12
CA ASP A 356 -14.05 -29.18 23.10
C ASP A 356 -15.48 -28.78 22.71
N LYS A 357 -16.30 -28.36 23.69
CA LYS A 357 -17.65 -27.81 23.40
C LYS A 357 -17.56 -26.52 22.60
N VAL A 358 -16.69 -25.59 22.99
CA VAL A 358 -16.46 -24.34 22.28
C VAL A 358 -15.93 -24.62 20.87
N PHE A 359 -15.02 -25.58 20.70
CA PHE A 359 -14.50 -25.98 19.40
C PHE A 359 -15.58 -26.54 18.48
N THR A 360 -16.47 -27.39 19.01
CA THR A 360 -17.60 -27.94 18.24
C THR A 360 -18.54 -26.81 17.77
N ALA A 361 -18.90 -25.88 18.65
CA ALA A 361 -19.74 -24.74 18.31
C ALA A 361 -19.05 -23.78 17.33
N PHE A 362 -17.75 -23.55 17.51
CA PHE A 362 -16.93 -22.78 16.59
C PHE A 362 -16.94 -23.39 15.18
N LYS A 363 -16.76 -24.69 15.03
CA LYS A 363 -16.78 -25.36 13.72
C LYS A 363 -18.15 -25.23 13.05
N ALA A 364 -19.24 -25.41 13.81
CA ALA A 364 -20.58 -25.24 13.30
C ALA A 364 -20.89 -23.80 12.84
N LEU A 365 -20.28 -22.79 13.51
CA LEU A 365 -20.38 -21.39 13.09
C LEU A 365 -19.50 -21.13 11.85
N ALA A 366 -18.27 -21.65 11.82
CA ALA A 366 -17.33 -21.49 10.71
C ALA A 366 -17.79 -22.14 9.39
N ASP A 367 -18.68 -23.13 9.46
CA ASP A 367 -19.33 -23.70 8.28
C ASP A 367 -20.42 -22.76 7.70
N LYS A 368 -20.96 -21.85 8.52
CA LYS A 368 -22.04 -20.92 8.13
C LYS A 368 -21.54 -19.50 7.87
N LYS A 369 -20.41 -19.11 8.48
CA LYS A 369 -19.88 -17.75 8.46
C LYS A 369 -18.46 -17.76 7.93
N LYS A 370 -18.19 -16.99 6.88
CA LYS A 370 -16.90 -16.97 6.19
C LYS A 370 -15.73 -16.44 7.05
N GLU A 371 -15.99 -15.47 7.90
CA GLU A 371 -15.01 -14.86 8.80
C GLU A 371 -15.52 -14.95 10.25
N ILE A 372 -14.71 -15.50 11.15
CA ILE A 372 -15.02 -15.62 12.59
C ILE A 372 -14.22 -14.58 13.35
N TYR A 373 -14.90 -13.77 14.12
CA TYR A 373 -14.31 -12.70 14.92
C TYR A 373 -14.30 -13.05 16.41
N ASP A 374 -13.50 -12.31 17.18
CA ASP A 374 -13.42 -12.50 18.63
C ASP A 374 -14.78 -12.40 19.32
N ALA A 375 -15.66 -11.52 18.84
CA ALA A 375 -17.02 -11.41 19.35
C ALA A 375 -17.85 -12.69 19.15
N ASP A 376 -17.63 -13.40 18.05
CA ASP A 376 -18.30 -14.69 17.80
C ASP A 376 -17.81 -15.74 18.77
N LEU A 377 -16.51 -15.80 19.02
CA LEU A 377 -15.89 -16.71 19.98
C LEU A 377 -16.37 -16.41 21.39
N GLU A 378 -16.44 -15.14 21.75
CA GLU A 378 -16.94 -14.69 23.04
C GLU A 378 -18.40 -15.10 23.25
N ALA A 379 -19.25 -14.93 22.23
CA ALA A 379 -20.65 -15.36 22.28
C ALA A 379 -20.78 -16.89 22.48
N ILE A 380 -19.94 -17.68 21.81
CA ILE A 380 -19.88 -19.13 21.99
C ILE A 380 -19.47 -19.50 23.42
N VAL A 381 -18.38 -18.89 23.91
CA VAL A 381 -17.89 -19.16 25.27
C VAL A 381 -18.94 -18.82 26.32
N LEU A 382 -19.52 -17.62 26.24
CA LEU A 382 -20.56 -17.18 27.20
C LEU A 382 -21.80 -18.05 27.13
N GLY A 383 -22.22 -18.51 25.95
CA GLY A 383 -23.32 -19.43 25.77
C GLY A 383 -23.06 -20.82 26.39
N ILE A 384 -21.83 -21.27 26.47
CA ILE A 384 -21.44 -22.57 27.05
C ILE A 384 -21.14 -22.46 28.54
N THR A 385 -20.51 -21.36 29.00
CA THR A 385 -20.11 -21.15 30.40
C THR A 385 -21.24 -20.52 31.25
N GLY A 386 -22.40 -20.20 30.66
CA GLY A 386 -23.59 -19.70 31.38
C GLY A 386 -23.53 -18.21 31.75
N GLY A 387 -22.61 -17.44 31.18
CA GLY A 387 -22.51 -16.00 31.39
C GLY A 387 -23.41 -15.23 30.41
N ALA A 388 -24.64 -14.89 30.78
CA ALA A 388 -25.46 -13.94 30.04
C ALA A 388 -24.86 -12.52 30.22
N ALA A 389 -24.04 -12.08 29.28
CA ALA A 389 -23.59 -10.69 29.28
C ALA A 389 -24.73 -9.80 28.76
N SER A 390 -25.22 -8.91 29.61
CA SER A 390 -26.13 -7.83 29.24
C SER A 390 -25.43 -6.90 28.21
N SER A 391 -26.12 -6.60 27.11
CA SER A 391 -25.60 -5.78 26.00
C SER A 391 -26.61 -4.74 25.55
N PHE A 392 -26.15 -3.63 24.96
CA PHE A 392 -27.05 -2.74 24.25
C PHE A 392 -27.60 -3.42 22.99
N ILE A 393 -28.91 -3.32 22.79
CA ILE A 393 -29.61 -3.88 21.63
C ILE A 393 -30.38 -2.77 20.93
N LEU A 394 -30.15 -2.60 19.63
CA LEU A 394 -30.90 -1.67 18.79
C LEU A 394 -32.34 -2.17 18.66
N LYS A 395 -33.30 -1.35 19.09
CA LYS A 395 -34.75 -1.63 18.98
C LYS A 395 -35.38 -0.91 17.79
N SER A 396 -35.02 0.35 17.58
CA SER A 396 -35.44 1.11 16.41
C SER A 396 -34.46 2.21 16.10
N LEU A 397 -34.41 2.57 14.82
CA LEU A 397 -33.59 3.63 14.24
C LEU A 397 -34.49 4.41 13.28
N SER A 398 -34.46 5.75 13.37
CA SER A 398 -35.06 6.64 12.40
C SER A 398 -34.07 7.75 12.05
N ILE A 399 -33.83 7.94 10.76
CA ILE A 399 -32.90 8.94 10.27
C ILE A 399 -33.59 9.80 9.21
N GLN A 400 -33.46 11.11 9.35
CA GLN A 400 -33.84 12.06 8.33
C GLN A 400 -32.57 12.67 7.71
N SER A 401 -32.31 12.33 6.45
CA SER A 401 -31.25 12.91 5.67
C SER A 401 -31.79 14.02 4.78
N ALA A 402 -31.10 15.14 4.73
CA ALA A 402 -31.48 16.27 3.91
C ALA A 402 -30.23 16.95 3.35
N THR A 403 -30.30 17.43 2.10
CA THR A 403 -29.24 18.20 1.44
C THR A 403 -29.71 19.66 1.27
N GLY A 404 -28.80 20.63 1.41
CA GLY A 404 -29.05 22.07 1.25
C GLY A 404 -28.71 22.89 2.49
N GLU A 405 -28.54 24.19 2.32
CA GLU A 405 -28.00 25.13 3.33
C GLU A 405 -28.80 25.26 4.64
N THR A 406 -30.07 24.85 4.66
CA THR A 406 -30.99 25.05 5.80
C THR A 406 -31.46 23.74 6.44
N ARG A 407 -30.92 22.60 6.03
CA ARG A 407 -31.40 21.29 6.50
C ARG A 407 -30.35 20.58 7.34
N MET A 408 -30.74 20.16 8.55
CA MET A 408 -29.89 19.44 9.49
C MET A 408 -30.25 17.95 9.49
N PRO A 409 -29.32 17.04 9.12
CA PRO A 409 -29.52 15.60 9.29
C PRO A 409 -29.79 15.28 10.76
N THR A 410 -30.83 14.47 11.02
CA THR A 410 -31.21 14.04 12.36
C THR A 410 -31.31 12.55 12.45
N ALA A 411 -30.93 11.98 13.59
CA ALA A 411 -31.12 10.58 13.91
C ALA A 411 -31.77 10.44 15.27
N SER A 412 -32.71 9.48 15.41
CA SER A 412 -33.25 9.04 16.68
C SER A 412 -33.08 7.53 16.83
N VAL A 413 -32.64 7.10 18.01
CA VAL A 413 -32.36 5.71 18.32
C VAL A 413 -33.13 5.28 19.57
N ARG A 414 -33.60 4.02 19.59
CA ARG A 414 -34.10 3.36 20.79
C ARG A 414 -33.27 2.12 21.05
N LEU A 415 -32.68 2.06 22.23
CA LEU A 415 -31.84 0.95 22.66
C LEU A 415 -32.43 0.28 23.89
N ALA A 416 -32.34 -1.05 23.95
CA ALA A 416 -32.40 -1.72 25.24
C ALA A 416 -31.00 -1.68 25.88
N THR A 417 -30.93 -1.24 27.12
CA THR A 417 -29.69 -1.15 27.90
C THR A 417 -29.32 -2.49 28.53
N PRO A 418 -28.06 -2.68 28.97
CA PRO A 418 -27.60 -3.91 29.63
C PRO A 418 -28.41 -4.32 30.88
N ASP A 419 -29.02 -3.36 31.56
CA ASP A 419 -29.88 -3.59 32.74
C ASP A 419 -31.39 -3.77 32.40
N GLY A 420 -31.71 -3.87 31.09
CA GLY A 420 -33.06 -4.16 30.61
C GLY A 420 -33.98 -2.94 30.47
N ARG A 421 -33.50 -1.72 30.73
CA ARG A 421 -34.25 -0.48 30.47
C ARG A 421 -34.25 -0.14 28.99
N GLU A 422 -35.20 0.68 28.55
CA GLU A 422 -35.17 1.30 27.23
C GLU A 422 -34.75 2.76 27.32
N VAL A 423 -33.85 3.18 26.44
CA VAL A 423 -33.39 4.56 26.28
C VAL A 423 -33.70 5.03 24.88
N CYS A 424 -34.25 6.24 24.77
CA CYS A 424 -34.50 6.91 23.49
C CYS A 424 -33.70 8.20 23.45
N GLU A 425 -32.88 8.37 22.41
CA GLU A 425 -32.07 9.57 22.20
C GLU A 425 -32.13 10.06 20.77
N ALA A 426 -31.90 11.33 20.58
CA ALA A 426 -31.84 11.95 19.27
C ALA A 426 -30.69 12.95 19.16
N ALA A 427 -30.13 13.09 17.97
CA ALA A 427 -29.07 14.05 17.72
C ALA A 427 -29.14 14.61 16.28
N VAL A 428 -28.51 15.78 16.12
CA VAL A 428 -28.24 16.43 14.85
C VAL A 428 -26.77 16.23 14.53
N GLY A 429 -26.42 16.12 13.26
CA GLY A 429 -25.03 15.97 12.80
C GLY A 429 -24.80 16.62 11.43
N ASP A 430 -23.54 16.61 11.00
CA ASP A 430 -23.12 17.14 9.70
C ASP A 430 -23.63 16.25 8.54
N GLY A 431 -23.90 14.97 8.84
CA GLY A 431 -24.48 13.99 7.94
C GLY A 431 -25.28 12.95 8.70
N PRO A 432 -25.99 12.03 7.99
CA PRO A 432 -26.84 11.02 8.62
C PRO A 432 -26.05 10.06 9.54
N VAL A 433 -24.83 9.71 9.19
CA VAL A 433 -23.97 8.84 10.01
C VAL A 433 -23.45 9.57 11.25
N ASP A 434 -23.06 10.85 11.15
CA ASP A 434 -22.63 11.66 12.29
C ASP A 434 -23.79 11.88 13.27
N ALA A 435 -24.99 12.20 12.77
CA ALA A 435 -26.18 12.31 13.58
C ALA A 435 -26.48 11.00 14.34
N LEU A 436 -26.36 9.85 13.64
CA LEU A 436 -26.57 8.52 14.21
C LEU A 436 -25.56 8.23 15.33
N PHE A 437 -24.26 8.43 15.10
CA PHE A 437 -23.23 8.13 16.08
C PHE A 437 -23.34 9.03 17.32
N ARG A 438 -23.70 10.30 17.15
CA ARG A 438 -24.00 11.20 18.27
C ARG A 438 -25.22 10.75 19.08
N ALA A 439 -26.29 10.30 18.41
CA ALA A 439 -27.47 9.78 19.11
C ALA A 439 -27.13 8.51 19.91
N LEU A 440 -26.36 7.58 19.31
CA LEU A 440 -25.89 6.37 19.98
C LEU A 440 -24.96 6.68 21.17
N SER A 441 -24.00 7.59 21.01
CA SER A 441 -23.11 8.02 22.10
C SER A 441 -23.88 8.55 23.31
N ARG A 442 -24.91 9.38 23.08
CA ARG A 442 -25.80 9.87 24.14
C ARG A 442 -26.59 8.74 24.81
N ALA A 443 -27.15 7.84 24.02
CA ALA A 443 -27.94 6.71 24.54
C ALA A 443 -27.10 5.73 25.36
N ILE A 444 -25.83 5.56 25.01
CA ILE A 444 -24.86 4.70 25.71
C ILE A 444 -24.28 5.41 26.94
N GLY A 445 -24.25 6.74 26.93
CA GLY A 445 -23.65 7.53 28.02
C GLY A 445 -22.10 7.44 28.07
N ALA A 446 -21.46 7.23 26.92
CA ALA A 446 -20.01 7.14 26.80
C ALA A 446 -19.52 7.92 25.57
N GLU A 447 -18.48 8.72 25.73
CA GLU A 447 -17.79 9.34 24.61
C GLU A 447 -16.83 8.32 23.97
N ILE A 448 -17.16 7.91 22.77
CA ILE A 448 -16.37 7.02 21.92
C ILE A 448 -15.84 7.85 20.77
N THR A 449 -14.52 8.02 20.67
CA THR A 449 -13.88 8.80 19.63
C THR A 449 -13.69 7.95 18.38
N LEU A 450 -14.39 8.29 17.30
CA LEU A 450 -14.26 7.61 16.01
C LEU A 450 -12.89 7.93 15.39
N LYS A 451 -12.14 6.88 15.00
CA LYS A 451 -10.86 6.98 14.27
C LYS A 451 -11.02 6.72 12.79
N SER A 452 -11.76 5.65 12.43
CA SER A 452 -12.05 5.35 11.04
C SER A 452 -13.44 4.72 10.88
N PHE A 453 -14.01 4.89 9.68
CA PHE A 453 -15.31 4.32 9.33
C PHE A 453 -15.28 3.86 7.88
N HIS A 454 -15.60 2.59 7.64
CA HIS A 454 -15.59 1.97 6.32
C HIS A 454 -16.88 1.22 6.06
N ILE A 455 -17.38 1.31 4.83
CA ILE A 455 -18.51 0.54 4.34
C ILE A 455 -18.05 -0.28 3.14
N ARG A 456 -18.41 -1.58 3.13
CA ARG A 456 -18.19 -2.45 1.96
C ARG A 456 -19.46 -3.24 1.65
N SER A 457 -19.71 -3.48 0.37
CA SER A 457 -20.74 -4.45 -0.04
C SER A 457 -20.19 -5.86 0.14
N ILE A 458 -21.00 -6.76 0.73
CA ILE A 458 -20.64 -8.17 0.93
C ILE A 458 -21.46 -9.12 0.06
N SER A 459 -22.47 -8.61 -0.66
CA SER A 459 -23.24 -9.38 -1.65
C SER A 459 -23.53 -8.49 -2.88
N PHE A 460 -24.09 -9.09 -3.94
CA PHE A 460 -24.42 -8.40 -5.20
C PHE A 460 -25.95 -8.30 -5.35
N GLY A 461 -26.42 -7.27 -6.04
CA GLY A 461 -27.83 -7.05 -6.34
C GLY A 461 -28.42 -5.82 -5.64
N SER A 462 -29.69 -5.53 -5.88
CA SER A 462 -30.41 -4.40 -5.29
C SER A 462 -30.71 -4.57 -3.79
N ASP A 463 -30.60 -5.80 -3.29
CA ASP A 463 -30.75 -6.24 -1.90
C ASP A 463 -29.40 -6.60 -1.27
N ALA A 464 -28.31 -6.10 -1.84
CA ALA A 464 -26.96 -6.34 -1.35
C ALA A 464 -26.81 -5.94 0.11
N GLN A 465 -26.23 -6.84 0.91
CA GLN A 465 -25.88 -6.52 2.28
C GLN A 465 -24.62 -5.65 2.31
N GLY A 466 -24.68 -4.57 3.08
CA GLY A 466 -23.55 -3.73 3.42
C GLY A 466 -22.97 -4.11 4.78
N GLN A 467 -21.64 -4.14 4.87
CA GLN A 467 -20.94 -4.24 6.14
C GLN A 467 -20.31 -2.89 6.47
N ALA A 468 -20.64 -2.37 7.64
CA ALA A 468 -19.95 -1.23 8.25
C ALA A 468 -18.86 -1.72 9.22
N THR A 469 -17.70 -1.06 9.22
CA THR A 469 -16.63 -1.23 10.19
C THR A 469 -16.36 0.11 10.84
N VAL A 470 -16.35 0.14 12.17
CA VAL A 470 -16.05 1.31 13.01
C VAL A 470 -14.78 1.00 13.79
N GLU A 471 -13.76 1.82 13.63
CA GLU A 471 -12.59 1.84 14.49
C GLU A 471 -12.71 3.04 15.42
N ALA A 472 -12.65 2.81 16.71
CA ALA A 472 -12.87 3.85 17.70
C ALA A 472 -11.92 3.72 18.89
N GLU A 473 -11.56 4.85 19.49
CA GLU A 473 -10.73 4.94 20.68
C GLU A 473 -11.59 5.25 21.91
N TRP A 474 -11.31 4.53 22.98
CA TRP A 474 -11.87 4.79 24.29
C TRP A 474 -10.80 4.55 25.38
N ASN A 475 -10.59 5.53 26.27
CA ASN A 475 -9.56 5.49 27.32
C ASN A 475 -8.16 5.11 26.80
N GLY A 476 -7.77 5.58 25.58
CA GLY A 476 -6.47 5.30 24.99
C GLY A 476 -6.32 3.91 24.37
N GLN A 477 -7.40 3.10 24.33
CA GLN A 477 -7.41 1.79 23.66
C GLN A 477 -8.26 1.83 22.40
N GLU A 478 -7.75 1.22 21.33
CA GLU A 478 -8.45 1.10 20.06
C GLU A 478 -9.34 -0.15 20.02
N HIS A 479 -10.55 0.03 19.53
CA HIS A 479 -11.56 -1.01 19.41
C HIS A 479 -12.18 -0.99 18.02
N VAL A 480 -12.40 -2.18 17.44
CA VAL A 480 -13.02 -2.34 16.12
C VAL A 480 -14.37 -3.03 16.28
N GLY A 481 -15.43 -2.39 15.79
CA GLY A 481 -16.78 -2.96 15.74
C GLY A 481 -17.25 -3.15 14.30
N ARG A 482 -18.12 -4.13 14.08
CA ARG A 482 -18.68 -4.45 12.77
C ARG A 482 -20.17 -4.70 12.84
N GLY A 483 -20.89 -4.21 11.82
CA GLY A 483 -22.33 -4.44 11.68
C GLY A 483 -22.68 -4.76 10.23
N THR A 484 -23.69 -5.59 10.03
CA THR A 484 -24.12 -6.01 8.68
C THR A 484 -25.63 -5.89 8.58
N SER A 485 -26.11 -5.22 7.54
CA SER A 485 -27.52 -5.09 7.21
C SER A 485 -27.67 -4.80 5.71
N THR A 486 -28.86 -4.96 5.18
CA THR A 486 -29.27 -4.42 3.86
C THR A 486 -29.41 -2.90 3.89
N ASP A 487 -29.59 -2.31 5.08
CA ASP A 487 -29.54 -0.86 5.32
C ASP A 487 -28.16 -0.46 5.87
N ILE A 488 -27.46 0.39 5.15
CA ILE A 488 -26.09 0.86 5.50
C ILE A 488 -26.10 1.63 6.83
N LEU A 489 -27.17 2.36 7.14
CA LEU A 489 -27.28 3.13 8.37
C LEU A 489 -27.54 2.20 9.58
N GLU A 490 -28.34 1.16 9.38
CA GLU A 490 -28.50 0.11 10.39
C GLU A 490 -27.19 -0.67 10.60
N ALA A 491 -26.49 -1.04 9.51
CA ALA A 491 -25.17 -1.66 9.59
C ALA A 491 -24.18 -0.80 10.38
N SER A 492 -24.23 0.53 10.18
CA SER A 492 -23.38 1.50 10.91
C SER A 492 -23.74 1.56 12.39
N ALA A 493 -25.04 1.56 12.74
CA ALA A 493 -25.50 1.51 14.12
C ALA A 493 -25.04 0.23 14.83
N LEU A 494 -25.18 -0.92 14.18
CA LEU A 494 -24.76 -2.21 14.70
C LEU A 494 -23.23 -2.26 14.91
N ALA A 495 -22.44 -1.68 14.00
CA ALA A 495 -21.00 -1.60 14.15
C ALA A 495 -20.58 -0.74 15.36
N TYR A 496 -21.24 0.39 15.57
CA TYR A 496 -20.98 1.28 16.72
C TYR A 496 -21.39 0.59 18.04
N LEU A 497 -22.54 -0.10 18.07
CA LEU A 497 -22.99 -0.86 19.24
C LEU A 497 -22.09 -2.06 19.55
N ASP A 498 -21.45 -2.67 18.54
CA ASP A 498 -20.47 -3.73 18.77
C ASP A 498 -19.25 -3.19 19.53
N VAL A 499 -18.75 -2.00 19.18
CA VAL A 499 -17.71 -1.32 19.98
C VAL A 499 -18.20 -1.09 21.41
N ALA A 500 -19.36 -0.47 21.59
CA ALA A 500 -19.91 -0.15 22.91
C ALA A 500 -20.08 -1.38 23.81
N ASN A 501 -20.60 -2.47 23.24
CA ASN A 501 -20.80 -3.71 23.96
C ASN A 501 -19.49 -4.38 24.40
N ARG A 502 -18.41 -4.23 23.61
CA ARG A 502 -17.06 -4.67 24.02
C ARG A 502 -16.55 -3.86 25.21
N LEU A 503 -16.76 -2.55 25.19
CA LEU A 503 -16.31 -1.65 26.28
C LEU A 503 -16.97 -1.99 27.61
N ILE A 504 -18.27 -2.31 27.62
CA ILE A 504 -18.97 -2.71 28.87
C ILE A 504 -18.38 -4.00 29.45
N LYS A 505 -18.04 -4.95 28.59
CA LYS A 505 -17.45 -6.23 29.01
C LYS A 505 -16.05 -6.03 29.59
N VAL A 506 -15.25 -5.13 29.01
CA VAL A 506 -13.94 -4.76 29.56
C VAL A 506 -14.10 -4.17 30.97
N ARG A 507 -15.01 -3.19 31.16
CA ARG A 507 -15.28 -2.61 32.48
C ARG A 507 -15.74 -3.62 33.52
N ALA A 508 -16.63 -4.54 33.13
CA ALA A 508 -17.11 -5.59 34.03
C ALA A 508 -15.98 -6.54 34.48
N ARG A 509 -15.00 -6.80 33.60
CA ARG A 509 -13.81 -7.60 33.93
C ARG A 509 -12.84 -6.86 34.85
N GLU A 510 -12.59 -5.58 34.58
CA GLU A 510 -11.73 -4.75 35.43
C GLU A 510 -12.30 -4.64 36.84
N ALA A 511 -13.61 -4.41 36.98
CA ALA A 511 -14.28 -4.36 38.27
C ALA A 511 -14.24 -5.72 39.03
N LEU A 512 -14.28 -6.84 38.32
CA LEU A 512 -14.14 -8.17 38.92
C LEU A 512 -12.70 -8.48 39.33
N ALA A 513 -11.70 -7.94 38.59
CA ALA A 513 -10.29 -8.09 38.91
C ALA A 513 -9.84 -7.18 40.09
N GLU A 514 -10.47 -6.03 40.27
CA GLU A 514 -10.24 -5.14 41.41
C GLU A 514 -10.93 -5.63 42.71
N ALA A 515 -11.95 -6.49 42.57
CA ALA A 515 -12.69 -7.05 43.70
C ALA A 515 -12.15 -8.41 44.18
N ALA A 516 -11.18 -8.99 43.48
CA ALA A 516 -10.53 -10.27 43.80
C ALA A 516 -9.10 -10.06 44.32
#